data_80999d1b86de030230d54f92d3d119a6
#
_entry.id   80999d1b86de030230d54f92d3d119a6
#
_cell.length_a   1.000
_cell.length_b   1.000
_cell.length_c   1.000
_cell.angle_alpha   90.00
_cell.angle_beta   90.00
_cell.angle_gamma   90.00
#
_symmetry.space_group_name_H-M   'P 1'
#
loop_
_entity.id
_entity.type
_entity.pdbx_description
1 polymer ?
#
loop_
_entity_poly.entity_id
_entity_poly.type
_entity_poly.pdbx_seq_one_letter_code
_entity_poly.pdbx_strand_id
1 'polypeptide(L)'
;MNTQLWLGSQESFDAHTAADARKLSDPKFSASADYSSEVMTQIYSVQQNVGVISVKGSLVEGSAGYGIFYGQTGYDDIRAALVAAVSNPEVKSILLDVSSGGGQVSGVDDTAQLISRVNAVKPVVTYTGSTMGSAALWLGSSSSYAVAGKTAIVGSLGVIMVHMDRSEELRSMGRKPTVIRAGSEKALASPYEPLSEKAQAGLQSQADILYGVFLNHVASSRGVSATNGDKKFGQGRTFIGQQAVDVGLVDKLGTYEDAFAKAQAMRPSKKKGGMQADALLCPPSATALSDNPEHIEGTTMPQPLTDEALAAMAAGVEIEAQTPDENPPAVESAVDHTAALAELTAAHTTALAALTAQHETALAAANARQEKFVEIARNSVKTMGIHFGVKADAVAAMDADQVLTEHARLADLFKAKFRVGGVAATTPEVVTKAKVSAPPMFAALLKSTAK
;
A
#
# COMPACT_ATOMS: atom_id res chain seq x y z
N MET A 1 11.95 -15.49 -9.77
CA MET A 1 11.18 -15.06 -8.59
C MET A 1 12.09 -14.13 -7.81
N ASN A 2 11.65 -12.92 -7.55
CA ASN A 2 12.41 -11.99 -6.72
C ASN A 2 12.33 -12.45 -5.26
N THR A 3 13.38 -12.23 -4.49
CA THR A 3 13.35 -12.42 -3.03
C THR A 3 12.23 -11.57 -2.48
N GLN A 4 11.17 -12.18 -1.99
CA GLN A 4 10.01 -11.47 -1.47
C GLN A 4 10.19 -11.28 0.03
N LEU A 5 10.10 -10.04 0.49
CA LEU A 5 10.04 -9.69 1.91
C LEU A 5 8.65 -10.00 2.44
N TRP A 6 8.57 -10.87 3.43
CA TRP A 6 7.32 -11.38 3.96
C TRP A 6 7.21 -11.18 5.47
N LEU A 7 6.14 -10.53 5.88
CA LEU A 7 5.68 -10.46 7.26
C LEU A 7 4.49 -11.40 7.42
N GLY A 8 4.75 -12.66 7.67
CA GLY A 8 3.73 -13.69 7.82
C GLY A 8 4.34 -15.02 8.25
N SER A 9 3.52 -15.99 8.67
CA SER A 9 3.96 -17.35 8.89
C SER A 9 4.32 -18.04 7.56
N GLN A 10 5.07 -19.13 7.61
CA GLN A 10 5.34 -19.96 6.43
C GLN A 10 4.03 -20.41 5.77
N GLU A 11 3.06 -20.84 6.57
CA GLU A 11 1.74 -21.23 6.09
C GLU A 11 1.03 -20.08 5.34
N SER A 12 1.14 -18.86 5.85
CA SER A 12 0.59 -17.64 5.20
C SER A 12 1.30 -17.34 3.87
N PHE A 13 2.60 -17.58 3.79
CA PHE A 13 3.37 -17.42 2.55
C PHE A 13 2.97 -18.48 1.50
N ASP A 14 2.84 -19.72 1.93
CA ASP A 14 2.41 -20.83 1.06
C ASP A 14 0.98 -20.61 0.55
N ALA A 15 0.08 -20.14 1.42
CA ALA A 15 -1.30 -19.77 1.05
C ALA A 15 -1.34 -18.63 0.03
N HIS A 16 -0.47 -17.61 0.19
CA HIS A 16 -0.33 -16.51 -0.76
C HIS A 16 0.13 -17.02 -2.14
N THR A 17 1.17 -17.83 -2.18
CA THR A 17 1.69 -18.42 -3.42
C THR A 17 0.63 -19.27 -4.14
N ALA A 18 -0.14 -20.06 -3.37
CA ALA A 18 -1.23 -20.86 -3.91
C ALA A 18 -2.40 -19.98 -4.41
N ALA A 19 -2.69 -18.86 -3.74
CA ALA A 19 -3.71 -17.91 -4.17
C ALA A 19 -3.33 -17.24 -5.49
N ASP A 20 -2.08 -16.81 -5.64
CA ASP A 20 -1.57 -16.23 -6.89
C ASP A 20 -1.63 -17.22 -8.05
N ALA A 21 -1.24 -18.47 -7.82
CA ALA A 21 -1.33 -19.51 -8.85
C ALA A 21 -2.78 -19.75 -9.30
N ARG A 22 -3.73 -19.79 -8.36
CA ARG A 22 -5.17 -19.95 -8.66
C ARG A 22 -5.73 -18.75 -9.41
N LYS A 23 -5.41 -17.52 -8.95
CA LYS A 23 -5.81 -16.27 -9.61
C LYS A 23 -5.38 -16.23 -11.07
N LEU A 24 -4.10 -16.56 -11.35
CA LEU A 24 -3.55 -16.55 -12.70
C LEU A 24 -4.14 -17.65 -13.61
N SER A 25 -4.67 -18.73 -13.03
CA SER A 25 -5.30 -19.82 -13.78
C SER A 25 -6.83 -19.65 -13.96
N ASP A 26 -7.45 -18.64 -13.33
CA ASP A 26 -8.88 -18.39 -13.47
C ASP A 26 -9.21 -17.74 -14.81
N PRO A 27 -10.09 -18.36 -15.63
CA PRO A 27 -10.51 -17.76 -16.92
C PRO A 27 -11.21 -16.40 -16.79
N LYS A 28 -11.72 -16.06 -15.60
CA LYS A 28 -12.36 -14.77 -15.32
C LYS A 28 -11.36 -13.67 -14.96
N PHE A 29 -10.10 -14.05 -14.68
CA PHE A 29 -9.07 -13.08 -14.35
C PHE A 29 -8.68 -12.25 -15.57
N SER A 30 -8.68 -10.94 -15.42
CA SER A 30 -8.12 -10.00 -16.39
C SER A 30 -7.24 -8.99 -15.67
N ALA A 31 -5.98 -8.92 -16.04
CA ALA A 31 -5.02 -7.98 -15.44
C ALA A 31 -5.34 -6.50 -15.73
N SER A 32 -6.19 -6.24 -16.74
CA SER A 32 -6.62 -4.89 -17.13
C SER A 32 -7.99 -4.48 -16.57
N ALA A 33 -8.70 -5.40 -15.88
CA ALA A 33 -10.01 -5.10 -15.32
C ALA A 33 -9.88 -4.31 -14.00
N ASP A 34 -10.77 -3.34 -13.80
CA ASP A 34 -10.91 -2.64 -12.53
C ASP A 34 -11.89 -3.39 -11.63
N TYR A 35 -11.38 -3.90 -10.52
CA TYR A 35 -12.15 -4.62 -9.50
C TYR A 35 -12.39 -3.77 -8.24
N SER A 36 -12.15 -2.48 -8.27
CA SER A 36 -12.18 -1.62 -7.09
C SER A 36 -13.54 -1.60 -6.38
N SER A 37 -14.64 -1.64 -7.13
CA SER A 37 -15.98 -1.65 -6.55
C SER A 37 -16.32 -2.99 -5.90
N GLU A 38 -15.93 -4.11 -6.51
CA GLU A 38 -16.10 -5.44 -5.97
C GLU A 38 -15.27 -5.63 -4.70
N VAL A 39 -14.01 -5.19 -4.71
CA VAL A 39 -13.12 -5.22 -3.55
C VAL A 39 -13.72 -4.42 -2.40
N MET A 40 -14.16 -3.19 -2.64
CA MET A 40 -14.78 -2.35 -1.61
C MET A 40 -16.05 -3.00 -1.02
N THR A 41 -16.85 -3.67 -1.83
CA THR A 41 -18.04 -4.39 -1.36
C THR A 41 -17.68 -5.57 -0.45
N GLN A 42 -16.54 -6.22 -0.69
CA GLN A 42 -16.06 -7.34 0.12
C GLN A 42 -15.45 -6.92 1.44
N ILE A 43 -14.77 -5.76 1.48
CA ILE A 43 -13.97 -5.38 2.65
C ILE A 43 -14.61 -4.31 3.53
N TYR A 44 -15.58 -3.54 3.04
CA TYR A 44 -16.16 -2.43 3.79
C TYR A 44 -17.69 -2.48 3.83
N SER A 45 -18.23 -2.33 5.03
CA SER A 45 -19.67 -2.18 5.26
C SER A 45 -19.93 -1.23 6.43
N VAL A 46 -21.16 -0.67 6.48
CA VAL A 46 -21.61 0.16 7.60
C VAL A 46 -22.76 -0.54 8.31
N GLN A 47 -22.60 -0.78 9.61
CA GLN A 47 -23.58 -1.46 10.45
C GLN A 47 -23.80 -0.63 11.72
N GLN A 48 -25.00 -0.14 11.96
CA GLN A 48 -25.38 0.58 13.19
C GLN A 48 -24.38 1.67 13.60
N ASN A 49 -23.94 2.51 12.66
CA ASN A 49 -22.94 3.58 12.83
C ASN A 49 -21.51 3.11 13.07
N VAL A 50 -21.20 1.84 12.90
CA VAL A 50 -19.86 1.27 12.90
C VAL A 50 -19.46 0.96 11.46
N GLY A 51 -18.32 1.50 11.02
CA GLY A 51 -17.67 1.09 9.76
C GLY A 51 -16.91 -0.21 10.00
N VAL A 52 -17.34 -1.31 9.40
CA VAL A 52 -16.66 -2.61 9.52
C VAL A 52 -15.73 -2.77 8.34
N ILE A 53 -14.45 -3.01 8.62
CA ILE A 53 -13.42 -3.25 7.62
C ILE A 53 -12.87 -4.67 7.82
N SER A 54 -13.06 -5.51 6.82
CA SER A 54 -12.59 -6.91 6.82
C SER A 54 -11.15 -7.00 6.32
N VAL A 55 -10.24 -7.52 7.16
CA VAL A 55 -8.82 -7.73 6.85
C VAL A 55 -8.55 -9.24 6.87
N LYS A 56 -8.67 -9.89 5.71
CA LYS A 56 -8.70 -11.36 5.64
C LYS A 56 -7.66 -11.92 4.68
N GLY A 57 -7.15 -13.10 5.01
CA GLY A 57 -6.19 -13.84 4.18
C GLY A 57 -4.82 -13.19 4.11
N SER A 58 -4.13 -13.32 2.99
CA SER A 58 -2.79 -12.77 2.80
C SER A 58 -2.83 -11.28 2.49
N LEU A 59 -2.02 -10.48 3.17
CA LEU A 59 -1.89 -9.05 2.92
C LEU A 59 -0.90 -8.79 1.79
N VAL A 60 -1.30 -7.98 0.80
CA VAL A 60 -0.50 -7.70 -0.38
C VAL A 60 -0.29 -6.19 -0.58
N GLU A 61 0.84 -5.83 -1.21
CA GLU A 61 1.12 -4.46 -1.63
C GLU A 61 0.10 -4.00 -2.68
N GLY A 62 -0.28 -2.73 -2.64
CA GLY A 62 -1.27 -2.18 -3.55
C GLY A 62 -2.68 -2.68 -3.26
N SER A 63 -3.49 -2.77 -4.31
CA SER A 63 -4.83 -3.38 -4.26
C SER A 63 -4.76 -4.87 -4.57
N ALA A 64 -5.55 -5.66 -3.84
CA ALA A 64 -5.69 -7.09 -4.12
C ALA A 64 -6.37 -7.35 -5.48
N GLY A 65 -7.20 -6.42 -5.96
CA GLY A 65 -7.95 -6.59 -7.19
C GLY A 65 -8.71 -7.92 -7.18
N TYR A 66 -8.59 -8.69 -8.26
CA TYR A 66 -9.22 -10.02 -8.35
C TYR A 66 -8.73 -11.03 -7.29
N GLY A 67 -7.58 -10.76 -6.66
CA GLY A 67 -7.03 -11.59 -5.58
C GLY A 67 -7.91 -11.67 -4.33
N ILE A 68 -8.84 -10.71 -4.14
CA ILE A 68 -9.81 -10.72 -3.03
C ILE A 68 -10.65 -12.00 -3.01
N PHE A 69 -10.99 -12.55 -4.18
CA PHE A 69 -11.74 -13.77 -4.31
C PHE A 69 -10.93 -15.05 -3.97
N TYR A 70 -9.61 -14.90 -3.83
CA TYR A 70 -8.68 -15.95 -3.47
C TYR A 70 -8.05 -15.76 -2.07
N GLY A 71 -8.65 -14.91 -1.25
CA GLY A 71 -8.21 -14.67 0.11
C GLY A 71 -6.98 -13.76 0.20
N GLN A 72 -6.91 -12.75 -0.65
CA GLN A 72 -5.94 -11.65 -0.53
C GLN A 72 -6.65 -10.36 -0.14
N THR A 73 -5.99 -9.51 0.65
CA THR A 73 -6.46 -8.15 0.97
C THR A 73 -5.31 -7.18 0.71
N GLY A 74 -5.57 -6.14 -0.09
CA GLY A 74 -4.57 -5.15 -0.43
C GLY A 74 -4.45 -4.04 0.62
N TYR A 75 -3.26 -3.52 0.84
CA TYR A 75 -3.07 -2.38 1.73
C TYR A 75 -3.78 -1.13 1.21
N ASP A 76 -3.81 -0.91 -0.12
CA ASP A 76 -4.56 0.21 -0.72
C ASP A 76 -6.06 0.08 -0.49
N ASP A 77 -6.58 -1.15 -0.54
CA ASP A 77 -7.99 -1.43 -0.31
C ASP A 77 -8.38 -1.11 1.15
N ILE A 78 -7.52 -1.50 2.11
CA ILE A 78 -7.70 -1.15 3.53
C ILE A 78 -7.66 0.37 3.71
N ARG A 79 -6.70 1.06 3.07
CA ARG A 79 -6.59 2.53 3.13
C ARG A 79 -7.82 3.21 2.55
N ALA A 80 -8.32 2.74 1.41
CA ALA A 80 -9.54 3.25 0.80
C ALA A 80 -10.76 3.05 1.70
N ALA A 81 -10.89 1.89 2.35
CA ALA A 81 -11.95 1.61 3.31
C ALA A 81 -11.89 2.51 4.54
N LEU A 82 -10.70 2.77 5.08
CA LEU A 82 -10.48 3.70 6.20
C LEU A 82 -10.91 5.13 5.82
N VAL A 83 -10.52 5.60 4.64
CA VAL A 83 -10.90 6.92 4.12
C VAL A 83 -12.41 7.01 3.94
N ALA A 84 -13.05 6.00 3.34
CA ALA A 84 -14.49 5.94 3.20
C ALA A 84 -15.21 5.97 4.56
N ALA A 85 -14.69 5.23 5.55
CA ALA A 85 -15.25 5.21 6.91
C ALA A 85 -15.10 6.56 7.62
N VAL A 86 -13.98 7.26 7.47
CA VAL A 86 -13.76 8.58 8.08
C VAL A 86 -14.64 9.64 7.44
N SER A 87 -14.78 9.61 6.11
CA SER A 87 -15.56 10.59 5.35
C SER A 87 -17.08 10.41 5.53
N ASN A 88 -17.54 9.23 5.94
CA ASN A 88 -18.96 8.98 6.14
C ASN A 88 -19.45 9.55 7.49
N PRO A 89 -20.33 10.57 7.52
CA PRO A 89 -20.82 11.19 8.76
C PRO A 89 -21.66 10.26 9.63
N GLU A 90 -22.22 9.21 9.07
CA GLU A 90 -22.98 8.20 9.81
C GLU A 90 -22.07 7.28 10.63
N VAL A 91 -20.84 7.07 10.20
CA VAL A 91 -19.86 6.23 10.90
C VAL A 91 -19.29 6.99 12.10
N LYS A 92 -19.44 6.45 13.30
CA LYS A 92 -18.93 7.03 14.55
C LYS A 92 -17.68 6.34 15.09
N SER A 93 -17.48 5.09 14.72
CA SER A 93 -16.33 4.26 15.07
C SER A 93 -16.06 3.22 13.99
N ILE A 94 -14.92 2.58 14.05
CA ILE A 94 -14.50 1.58 13.07
C ILE A 94 -14.18 0.28 13.78
N LEU A 95 -14.57 -0.86 13.18
CA LEU A 95 -14.18 -2.20 13.59
C LEU A 95 -13.32 -2.82 12.48
N LEU A 96 -12.08 -3.16 12.80
CA LEU A 96 -11.24 -4.01 11.96
C LEU A 96 -11.52 -5.48 12.31
N ASP A 97 -12.16 -6.22 11.41
CA ASP A 97 -12.40 -7.67 11.53
C ASP A 97 -11.23 -8.42 10.87
N VAL A 98 -10.30 -8.90 11.70
CA VAL A 98 -9.02 -9.45 11.27
C VAL A 98 -9.01 -10.97 11.32
N SER A 99 -8.69 -11.58 10.18
CA SER A 99 -8.44 -13.02 10.03
C SER A 99 -7.32 -13.23 9.02
N SER A 100 -6.08 -12.94 9.44
CA SER A 100 -4.92 -12.90 8.56
C SER A 100 -3.65 -13.35 9.28
N GLY A 101 -2.86 -14.16 8.60
CA GLY A 101 -1.52 -14.56 9.06
C GLY A 101 -0.42 -13.54 8.76
N GLY A 102 -0.78 -12.41 8.14
CA GLY A 102 0.17 -11.38 7.71
C GLY A 102 0.35 -11.35 6.19
N GLY A 103 1.47 -10.79 5.73
CA GLY A 103 1.68 -10.61 4.31
C GLY A 103 2.98 -9.86 3.96
N GLN A 104 2.94 -9.13 2.86
CA GLN A 104 4.08 -8.37 2.34
C GLN A 104 4.47 -7.21 3.26
N VAL A 105 5.77 -6.88 3.26
CA VAL A 105 6.33 -5.77 4.06
C VAL A 105 5.92 -4.41 3.49
N SER A 106 5.99 -4.28 2.16
CA SER A 106 5.70 -3.02 1.48
C SER A 106 4.26 -2.58 1.73
N GLY A 107 4.08 -1.35 2.20
CA GLY A 107 2.77 -0.72 2.45
C GLY A 107 2.17 -0.97 3.83
N VAL A 108 2.74 -1.89 4.66
CA VAL A 108 2.19 -2.19 5.98
C VAL A 108 2.32 -1.01 6.94
N ASP A 109 3.50 -0.37 6.99
CA ASP A 109 3.76 0.75 7.91
C ASP A 109 2.85 1.96 7.60
N ASP A 110 2.77 2.38 6.34
CA ASP A 110 1.89 3.47 5.91
C ASP A 110 0.43 3.21 6.29
N THR A 111 -0.02 1.96 6.13
CA THR A 111 -1.38 1.56 6.47
C THR A 111 -1.60 1.56 7.98
N ALA A 112 -0.65 1.08 8.76
CA ALA A 112 -0.69 1.10 10.22
C ALA A 112 -0.69 2.53 10.78
N GLN A 113 0.13 3.41 10.21
CA GLN A 113 0.14 4.84 10.55
C GLN A 113 -1.19 5.51 10.19
N LEU A 114 -1.80 5.17 9.05
CA LEU A 114 -3.13 5.67 8.70
C LEU A 114 -4.18 5.21 9.71
N ILE A 115 -4.17 3.92 10.12
CA ILE A 115 -5.06 3.41 11.18
C ILE A 115 -4.89 4.23 12.46
N SER A 116 -3.65 4.51 12.87
CA SER A 116 -3.36 5.32 14.05
C SER A 116 -3.91 6.75 13.94
N ARG A 117 -3.75 7.41 12.76
CA ARG A 117 -4.32 8.74 12.50
C ARG A 117 -5.84 8.72 12.51
N VAL A 118 -6.45 7.73 11.87
CA VAL A 118 -7.91 7.53 11.87
C VAL A 118 -8.43 7.31 13.28
N ASN A 119 -7.72 6.50 14.08
CA ASN A 119 -8.08 6.22 15.47
C ASN A 119 -8.10 7.47 16.37
N ALA A 120 -7.30 8.50 16.05
CA ALA A 120 -7.34 9.78 16.74
C ALA A 120 -8.63 10.60 16.43
N VAL A 121 -9.29 10.33 15.30
CA VAL A 121 -10.50 11.03 14.84
C VAL A 121 -11.76 10.22 15.12
N LYS A 122 -11.79 8.96 14.68
CA LYS A 122 -12.87 8.00 14.92
C LYS A 122 -12.25 6.77 15.59
N PRO A 123 -12.71 6.37 16.78
CA PRO A 123 -12.14 5.21 17.48
C PRO A 123 -12.12 3.97 16.60
N VAL A 124 -10.99 3.28 16.61
CA VAL A 124 -10.81 2.01 15.92
C VAL A 124 -10.71 0.90 16.96
N VAL A 125 -11.51 -0.14 16.80
CA VAL A 125 -11.46 -1.39 17.57
C VAL A 125 -11.01 -2.50 16.63
N THR A 126 -10.15 -3.38 17.08
CA THR A 126 -9.76 -4.59 16.34
C THR A 126 -10.38 -5.82 16.96
N TYR A 127 -10.88 -6.73 16.14
CA TYR A 127 -11.32 -8.07 16.53
C TYR A 127 -10.59 -9.14 15.73
N THR A 128 -10.23 -10.23 16.38
CA THR A 128 -9.83 -11.46 15.71
C THR A 128 -10.46 -12.68 16.37
N GLY A 129 -11.21 -13.45 15.59
CA GLY A 129 -11.75 -14.73 16.03
C GLY A 129 -10.86 -15.93 15.68
N SER A 130 -9.87 -15.74 14.78
CA SER A 130 -9.01 -16.82 14.27
C SER A 130 -7.52 -16.44 14.35
N THR A 131 -7.00 -15.64 13.45
CA THR A 131 -5.57 -15.31 13.39
C THR A 131 -5.37 -13.80 13.16
N MET A 132 -4.51 -13.21 13.97
CA MET A 132 -3.95 -11.87 13.77
C MET A 132 -2.43 -11.97 13.91
N GLY A 133 -1.78 -12.36 12.82
CA GLY A 133 -0.34 -12.65 12.79
C GLY A 133 0.44 -11.62 12.02
N SER A 134 1.67 -11.35 12.47
CA SER A 134 2.69 -10.62 11.72
C SER A 134 2.18 -9.27 11.18
N ALA A 135 2.18 -9.00 9.87
CA ALA A 135 1.67 -7.74 9.32
C ALA A 135 0.24 -7.42 9.78
N ALA A 136 -0.63 -8.41 9.97
CA ALA A 136 -1.97 -8.20 10.49
C ALA A 136 -1.97 -7.77 11.96
N LEU A 137 -1.02 -8.26 12.77
CA LEU A 137 -0.78 -7.75 14.12
C LEU A 137 -0.29 -6.29 14.09
N TRP A 138 0.59 -5.94 13.13
CA TRP A 138 1.05 -4.56 12.97
C TRP A 138 -0.14 -3.61 12.75
N LEU A 139 -1.05 -3.98 11.83
CA LEU A 139 -2.26 -3.19 11.58
C LEU A 139 -3.19 -3.15 12.82
N GLY A 140 -3.49 -4.32 13.38
CA GLY A 140 -4.42 -4.44 14.50
C GLY A 140 -3.96 -3.75 15.78
N SER A 141 -2.64 -3.73 16.04
CA SER A 141 -2.05 -3.04 17.20
C SER A 141 -2.22 -1.51 17.15
N SER A 142 -2.45 -0.95 15.96
CA SER A 142 -2.67 0.50 15.75
C SER A 142 -4.05 0.98 16.20
N SER A 143 -4.95 0.08 16.58
CA SER A 143 -6.27 0.39 17.14
C SER A 143 -6.20 0.78 18.62
N SER A 144 -7.22 1.48 19.12
CA SER A 144 -7.31 1.86 20.53
C SER A 144 -7.77 0.73 21.45
N TYR A 145 -8.31 -0.37 20.89
CA TYR A 145 -8.76 -1.52 21.65
C TYR A 145 -8.79 -2.77 20.79
N ALA A 146 -8.25 -3.87 21.29
CA ALA A 146 -8.17 -5.13 20.57
C ALA A 146 -8.86 -6.25 21.38
N VAL A 147 -9.73 -7.02 20.70
CA VAL A 147 -10.45 -8.18 21.26
C VAL A 147 -10.05 -9.43 20.49
N ALA A 148 -9.73 -10.50 21.19
CA ALA A 148 -9.44 -11.80 20.60
C ALA A 148 -10.42 -12.88 21.05
N GLY A 149 -10.77 -13.79 20.16
CA GLY A 149 -11.47 -15.02 20.49
C GLY A 149 -10.62 -15.94 21.39
N LYS A 150 -11.25 -16.85 22.13
CA LYS A 150 -10.54 -17.76 23.05
C LYS A 150 -9.53 -18.68 22.35
N THR A 151 -9.76 -18.99 21.09
CA THR A 151 -8.89 -19.84 20.26
C THR A 151 -8.09 -19.05 19.23
N ALA A 152 -8.21 -17.72 19.23
CA ALA A 152 -7.51 -16.88 18.28
C ALA A 152 -5.99 -16.94 18.50
N ILE A 153 -5.24 -16.99 17.40
CA ILE A 153 -3.77 -16.97 17.40
C ILE A 153 -3.33 -15.53 17.09
N VAL A 154 -2.56 -14.95 18.02
CA VAL A 154 -2.06 -13.57 17.89
C VAL A 154 -0.55 -13.57 18.06
N GLY A 155 0.18 -12.79 17.25
CA GLY A 155 1.63 -12.72 17.39
C GLY A 155 2.37 -12.79 16.07
N SER A 156 3.37 -13.67 15.98
CA SER A 156 4.25 -13.82 14.80
C SER A 156 4.94 -12.49 14.44
N LEU A 157 5.41 -11.76 15.47
CA LEU A 157 6.17 -10.52 15.28
C LEU A 157 7.58 -10.91 14.83
N GLY A 158 7.81 -10.84 13.52
CA GLY A 158 9.04 -11.28 12.87
C GLY A 158 9.01 -11.01 11.37
N VAL A 159 10.16 -11.18 10.73
CA VAL A 159 10.37 -11.01 9.28
C VAL A 159 10.97 -12.29 8.73
N ILE A 160 10.47 -12.75 7.60
CA ILE A 160 11.02 -13.90 6.87
C ILE A 160 11.48 -13.42 5.49
N MET A 161 12.68 -13.82 5.11
CA MET A 161 13.21 -13.73 3.75
C MET A 161 13.54 -15.13 3.25
N VAL A 162 12.98 -15.51 2.11
CA VAL A 162 13.29 -16.80 1.50
C VAL A 162 14.13 -16.56 0.25
N HIS A 163 15.33 -17.11 0.23
CA HIS A 163 16.17 -17.21 -0.95
C HIS A 163 16.11 -18.63 -1.50
N MET A 164 15.88 -18.77 -2.79
CA MET A 164 15.89 -20.07 -3.47
C MET A 164 17.04 -20.11 -4.48
N ASP A 165 18.06 -20.91 -4.19
CA ASP A 165 19.13 -21.21 -5.14
C ASP A 165 18.62 -22.19 -6.21
N ARG A 166 18.66 -21.76 -7.45
CA ARG A 166 18.26 -22.55 -8.62
C ARG A 166 19.45 -22.89 -9.55
N SER A 167 20.66 -22.64 -9.09
CA SER A 167 21.87 -22.81 -9.93
C SER A 167 22.06 -24.26 -10.37
N GLU A 168 21.83 -25.23 -9.47
CA GLU A 168 21.93 -26.67 -9.80
C GLU A 168 20.76 -27.15 -10.67
N GLU A 169 19.55 -26.67 -10.44
CA GLU A 169 18.39 -26.95 -11.31
C GLU A 169 18.69 -26.54 -12.76
N LEU A 170 19.17 -25.31 -12.94
CA LEU A 170 19.51 -24.80 -14.26
C LEU A 170 20.69 -25.56 -14.91
N ARG A 171 21.68 -25.94 -14.12
CA ARG A 171 22.80 -26.74 -14.59
C ARG A 171 22.34 -28.11 -15.09
N SER A 172 21.41 -28.76 -14.36
CA SER A 172 20.83 -30.05 -14.76
C SER A 172 20.06 -29.97 -16.09
N MET A 173 19.48 -28.79 -16.38
CA MET A 173 18.79 -28.48 -17.64
C MET A 173 19.77 -28.05 -18.78
N GLY A 174 21.09 -28.14 -18.58
CA GLY A 174 22.09 -27.69 -19.54
C GLY A 174 22.17 -26.16 -19.69
N ARG A 175 21.60 -25.38 -18.77
CA ARG A 175 21.62 -23.92 -18.78
C ARG A 175 22.70 -23.41 -17.82
N LYS A 176 23.53 -22.49 -18.29
CA LYS A 176 24.59 -21.85 -17.50
C LYS A 176 24.40 -20.34 -17.51
N PRO A 177 23.60 -19.79 -16.60
CA PRO A 177 23.45 -18.33 -16.49
C PRO A 177 24.77 -17.71 -16.02
N THR A 178 25.07 -16.50 -16.51
CA THR A 178 26.17 -15.66 -16.04
C THR A 178 25.59 -14.34 -15.59
N VAL A 179 25.79 -14.00 -14.31
CA VAL A 179 25.33 -12.72 -13.75
C VAL A 179 26.42 -11.69 -13.93
N ILE A 180 26.16 -10.67 -14.75
CA ILE A 180 27.03 -9.51 -14.95
C ILE A 180 26.43 -8.35 -14.15
N ARG A 181 27.24 -7.72 -13.28
CA ARG A 181 26.75 -6.66 -12.39
C ARG A 181 27.70 -5.48 -12.33
N ALA A 182 27.14 -4.28 -12.28
CA ALA A 182 27.84 -3.07 -11.88
C ALA A 182 27.33 -2.66 -10.48
N GLY A 183 28.26 -2.40 -9.57
CA GLY A 183 28.00 -2.27 -8.14
C GLY A 183 28.11 -3.61 -7.40
N SER A 184 29.04 -3.68 -6.44
CA SER A 184 29.42 -4.92 -5.74
C SER A 184 28.28 -5.62 -5.01
N GLU A 185 27.29 -4.86 -4.57
CA GLU A 185 26.09 -5.37 -3.84
C GLU A 185 24.91 -5.70 -4.77
N LYS A 186 25.02 -5.38 -6.05
CA LYS A 186 23.89 -5.59 -6.98
C LYS A 186 23.67 -7.07 -7.23
N ALA A 187 22.41 -7.53 -6.99
CA ALA A 187 22.00 -8.92 -7.22
C ALA A 187 22.82 -9.99 -6.47
N LEU A 188 23.32 -9.68 -5.26
CA LEU A 188 24.04 -10.66 -4.43
C LEU A 188 23.18 -11.88 -4.07
N ALA A 189 21.87 -11.69 -3.91
CA ALA A 189 20.89 -12.76 -3.68
C ALA A 189 20.22 -13.21 -5.00
N SER A 190 21.01 -13.33 -6.08
CA SER A 190 20.51 -13.85 -7.35
C SER A 190 20.19 -15.35 -7.22
N PRO A 191 19.03 -15.83 -7.72
CA PRO A 191 18.69 -17.27 -7.70
C PRO A 191 19.55 -18.11 -8.67
N TYR A 192 20.39 -17.46 -9.46
CA TYR A 192 21.24 -18.11 -10.46
C TYR A 192 22.62 -18.46 -9.96
N GLU A 193 22.97 -18.05 -8.73
CA GLU A 193 24.24 -18.29 -8.08
C GLU A 193 23.97 -18.81 -6.66
N PRO A 194 24.87 -19.65 -6.10
CA PRO A 194 24.82 -20.01 -4.68
C PRO A 194 24.86 -18.76 -3.79
N LEU A 195 24.07 -18.77 -2.71
CA LEU A 195 24.04 -17.67 -1.76
C LEU A 195 25.39 -17.56 -1.03
N SER A 196 26.11 -16.46 -1.24
CA SER A 196 27.37 -16.21 -0.54
C SER A 196 27.12 -15.76 0.91
N GLU A 197 28.10 -15.97 1.81
CA GLU A 197 28.05 -15.49 3.20
C GLU A 197 27.78 -13.97 3.26
N LYS A 198 28.41 -13.19 2.37
CA LYS A 198 28.17 -11.75 2.25
C LYS A 198 26.72 -11.44 1.89
N ALA A 199 26.14 -12.16 0.95
CA ALA A 199 24.75 -12.00 0.55
C ALA A 199 23.79 -12.37 1.69
N GLN A 200 24.08 -13.48 2.39
CA GLN A 200 23.30 -13.92 3.54
C GLN A 200 23.35 -12.87 4.68
N ALA A 201 24.53 -12.36 5.02
CA ALA A 201 24.67 -11.32 6.03
C ALA A 201 23.92 -10.03 5.66
N GLY A 202 23.95 -9.64 4.38
CA GLY A 202 23.17 -8.49 3.87
C GLY A 202 21.66 -8.68 4.01
N LEU A 203 21.13 -9.85 3.65
CA LEU A 203 19.73 -10.19 3.83
C LEU A 203 19.32 -10.24 5.30
N GLN A 204 20.17 -10.82 6.16
CA GLN A 204 19.93 -10.87 7.60
C GLN A 204 19.85 -9.44 8.19
N SER A 205 20.79 -8.57 7.84
CA SER A 205 20.78 -7.17 8.28
C SER A 205 19.50 -6.44 7.88
N GLN A 206 18.98 -6.66 6.67
CA GLN A 206 17.71 -6.09 6.24
C GLN A 206 16.53 -6.64 7.06
N ALA A 207 16.52 -7.95 7.33
CA ALA A 207 15.47 -8.57 8.16
C ALA A 207 15.50 -8.00 9.59
N ASP A 208 16.67 -7.81 10.17
CA ASP A 208 16.87 -7.28 11.53
C ASP A 208 16.36 -5.81 11.62
N ILE A 209 16.68 -4.98 10.62
CA ILE A 209 16.19 -3.60 10.54
C ILE A 209 14.66 -3.57 10.50
N LEU A 210 14.05 -4.36 9.61
CA LEU A 210 12.59 -4.43 9.47
C LEU A 210 11.92 -4.99 10.71
N TYR A 211 12.54 -5.99 11.36
CA TYR A 211 12.11 -6.50 12.66
C TYR A 211 12.09 -5.39 13.71
N GLY A 212 13.15 -4.58 13.78
CA GLY A 212 13.23 -3.44 14.68
C GLY A 212 12.11 -2.41 14.47
N VAL A 213 11.81 -2.06 13.22
CA VAL A 213 10.71 -1.14 12.87
C VAL A 213 9.36 -1.72 13.32
N PHE A 214 9.09 -2.98 13.02
CA PHE A 214 7.86 -3.66 13.42
C PHE A 214 7.72 -3.72 14.95
N LEU A 215 8.77 -4.17 15.64
CA LEU A 215 8.80 -4.26 17.10
C LEU A 215 8.53 -2.91 17.77
N ASN A 216 9.18 -1.84 17.29
CA ASN A 216 9.01 -0.48 17.82
C ASN A 216 7.55 -0.01 17.67
N HIS A 217 6.94 -0.25 16.50
CA HIS A 217 5.55 0.12 16.28
C HIS A 217 4.59 -0.60 17.23
N VAL A 218 4.67 -1.93 17.31
CA VAL A 218 3.77 -2.73 18.16
C VAL A 218 4.00 -2.41 19.64
N ALA A 219 5.25 -2.32 20.08
CA ALA A 219 5.59 -1.98 21.46
C ALA A 219 5.04 -0.60 21.86
N SER A 220 5.25 0.41 21.03
CA SER A 220 4.71 1.76 21.22
C SER A 220 3.18 1.75 21.29
N SER A 221 2.52 1.09 20.35
CA SER A 221 1.06 0.96 20.28
C SER A 221 0.49 0.25 21.52
N ARG A 222 1.25 -0.67 22.12
CA ARG A 222 0.87 -1.41 23.33
C ARG A 222 1.43 -0.81 24.63
N GLY A 223 2.01 0.40 24.56
CA GLY A 223 2.47 1.17 25.72
C GLY A 223 3.65 0.57 26.47
N VAL A 224 4.53 -0.16 25.77
CA VAL A 224 5.75 -0.76 26.34
C VAL A 224 6.99 -0.32 25.55
N SER A 225 8.18 -0.36 26.19
CA SER A 225 9.43 -0.15 25.45
C SER A 225 9.69 -1.31 24.48
N ALA A 226 10.44 -1.06 23.39
CA ALA A 226 10.80 -2.09 22.43
C ALA A 226 11.50 -3.28 23.11
N THR A 227 12.45 -3.03 24.03
CA THR A 227 13.15 -4.10 24.78
C THR A 227 12.18 -4.97 25.60
N ASN A 228 11.18 -4.37 26.23
CA ASN A 228 10.18 -5.12 26.98
C ASN A 228 9.20 -5.84 26.03
N GLY A 229 8.84 -5.23 24.91
CA GLY A 229 8.02 -5.82 23.87
C GLY A 229 8.68 -7.07 23.28
N ASP A 230 9.98 -6.98 22.95
CA ASP A 230 10.74 -8.10 22.43
C ASP A 230 10.76 -9.30 23.38
N LYS A 231 10.99 -9.05 24.68
CA LYS A 231 10.95 -10.09 25.72
C LYS A 231 9.55 -10.69 25.91
N LYS A 232 8.50 -9.88 25.85
CA LYS A 232 7.12 -10.31 26.13
C LYS A 232 6.50 -11.04 24.94
N PHE A 233 6.58 -10.47 23.75
CA PHE A 233 5.84 -10.93 22.58
C PHE A 233 6.62 -10.91 21.25
N GLY A 234 7.91 -10.56 21.26
CA GLY A 234 8.77 -10.58 20.08
C GLY A 234 9.26 -11.98 19.67
N GLN A 235 10.26 -12.03 18.79
CA GLN A 235 10.95 -13.24 18.35
C GLN A 235 10.04 -14.24 17.60
N GLY A 236 9.08 -13.74 16.83
CA GLY A 236 8.19 -14.56 16.02
C GLY A 236 7.19 -15.43 16.81
N ARG A 237 7.10 -15.25 18.12
CA ARG A 237 6.20 -16.07 18.96
C ARG A 237 4.73 -15.80 18.66
N THR A 238 3.91 -16.81 18.89
CA THR A 238 2.43 -16.75 18.80
C THR A 238 1.79 -17.10 20.13
N PHE A 239 0.63 -16.52 20.40
CA PHE A 239 -0.08 -16.61 21.65
C PHE A 239 -1.55 -16.93 21.38
N ILE A 240 -2.12 -17.85 22.12
CA ILE A 240 -3.50 -18.29 21.93
C ILE A 240 -4.39 -17.68 23.02
N GLY A 241 -5.46 -17.02 22.59
CA GLY A 241 -6.52 -16.52 23.47
C GLY A 241 -5.99 -15.77 24.67
N GLN A 242 -6.10 -16.33 25.87
CA GLN A 242 -5.69 -15.66 27.11
C GLN A 242 -4.21 -15.29 27.15
N GLN A 243 -3.34 -16.09 26.56
CA GLN A 243 -1.92 -15.78 26.48
C GLN A 243 -1.66 -14.42 25.77
N ALA A 244 -2.44 -14.13 24.72
CA ALA A 244 -2.31 -12.85 24.00
C ALA A 244 -2.73 -11.64 24.87
N VAL A 245 -3.69 -11.82 25.77
CA VAL A 245 -4.07 -10.83 26.78
C VAL A 245 -2.96 -10.68 27.83
N ASP A 246 -2.43 -11.79 28.35
CA ASP A 246 -1.43 -11.79 29.41
C ASP A 246 -0.12 -11.10 29.00
N VAL A 247 0.29 -11.27 27.74
CA VAL A 247 1.46 -10.57 27.20
C VAL A 247 1.15 -9.13 26.73
N GLY A 248 -0.12 -8.73 26.69
CA GLY A 248 -0.55 -7.37 26.35
C GLY A 248 -0.69 -7.09 24.87
N LEU A 249 -0.76 -8.12 24.01
CA LEU A 249 -1.00 -7.94 22.56
C LEU A 249 -2.45 -7.58 22.25
N VAL A 250 -3.40 -8.05 23.06
CA VAL A 250 -4.82 -7.68 22.99
C VAL A 250 -5.33 -7.29 24.38
N ASP A 251 -6.44 -6.56 24.44
CA ASP A 251 -6.95 -5.99 25.69
C ASP A 251 -7.92 -6.93 26.39
N LYS A 252 -8.63 -7.78 25.65
CA LYS A 252 -9.68 -8.62 26.23
C LYS A 252 -9.96 -9.86 25.35
N LEU A 253 -10.37 -10.96 26.01
CA LEU A 253 -11.08 -12.03 25.32
C LEU A 253 -12.55 -11.68 25.11
N GLY A 254 -13.09 -11.99 23.94
CA GLY A 254 -14.49 -11.75 23.63
C GLY A 254 -14.89 -12.33 22.28
N THR A 255 -16.16 -12.14 21.96
CA THR A 255 -16.74 -12.49 20.66
C THR A 255 -16.69 -11.30 19.70
N TYR A 256 -17.11 -11.50 18.46
CA TYR A 256 -17.31 -10.42 17.48
C TYR A 256 -18.30 -9.38 18.02
N GLU A 257 -19.40 -9.86 18.64
CA GLU A 257 -20.44 -9.02 19.21
C GLU A 257 -19.92 -8.15 20.36
N ASP A 258 -19.00 -8.69 21.19
CA ASP A 258 -18.34 -7.92 22.26
C ASP A 258 -17.48 -6.79 21.68
N ALA A 259 -16.72 -7.07 20.62
CA ALA A 259 -15.89 -6.07 19.94
C ALA A 259 -16.76 -5.04 19.21
N PHE A 260 -17.82 -5.47 18.57
CA PHE A 260 -18.78 -4.60 17.89
C PHE A 260 -19.50 -3.68 18.89
N ALA A 261 -19.98 -4.23 20.00
CA ALA A 261 -20.58 -3.44 21.09
C ALA A 261 -19.58 -2.43 21.69
N LYS A 262 -18.30 -2.83 21.82
CA LYS A 262 -17.23 -1.93 22.24
C LYS A 262 -17.06 -0.77 21.25
N ALA A 263 -17.00 -1.06 19.94
CA ALA A 263 -16.91 -0.04 18.91
C ALA A 263 -18.12 0.90 18.95
N GLN A 264 -19.34 0.37 19.09
CA GLN A 264 -20.56 1.18 19.22
C GLN A 264 -20.55 2.10 20.45
N ALA A 265 -19.97 1.66 21.56
CA ALA A 265 -19.91 2.43 22.80
C ALA A 265 -18.85 3.54 22.75
N MET A 266 -17.82 3.41 21.90
CA MET A 266 -16.78 4.41 21.77
C MET A 266 -17.28 5.64 20.99
N ARG A 267 -16.76 6.80 21.35
CA ARG A 267 -17.12 8.07 20.71
C ARG A 267 -15.85 8.80 20.28
N PRO A 268 -15.91 9.58 19.19
CA PRO A 268 -14.82 10.46 18.80
C PRO A 268 -14.36 11.33 19.95
N SER A 269 -13.06 11.51 20.09
CA SER A 269 -12.49 12.40 21.10
C SER A 269 -12.92 13.84 20.82
N LYS A 270 -13.44 14.54 21.86
CA LYS A 270 -13.78 15.97 21.77
C LYS A 270 -12.55 16.89 21.75
N LYS A 271 -11.33 16.37 21.53
CA LYS A 271 -10.15 17.22 21.40
C LYS A 271 -10.32 18.15 20.21
N LYS A 272 -10.30 19.44 20.50
CA LYS A 272 -10.44 20.58 19.57
C LYS A 272 -9.48 20.42 18.37
N GLY A 273 -10.01 20.56 17.19
CA GLY A 273 -9.29 20.59 15.92
C GLY A 273 -9.73 19.41 15.08
N GLY A 274 -10.90 19.54 14.43
CA GLY A 274 -11.35 18.59 13.44
C GLY A 274 -10.32 18.52 12.32
N MET A 275 -9.47 17.50 12.35
CA MET A 275 -8.68 17.12 11.19
C MET A 275 -9.69 16.64 10.15
N GLN A 276 -9.88 17.43 9.10
CA GLN A 276 -10.76 17.07 7.98
C GLN A 276 -10.19 15.82 7.31
N ALA A 277 -11.05 15.01 6.69
CA ALA A 277 -10.64 13.80 5.98
C ALA A 277 -9.48 14.06 4.99
N ASP A 278 -9.47 15.24 4.37
CA ASP A 278 -8.42 15.66 3.44
C ASP A 278 -7.04 15.81 4.13
N ALA A 279 -7.00 16.22 5.39
CA ALA A 279 -5.75 16.33 6.15
C ALA A 279 -5.18 14.96 6.59
N LEU A 280 -5.99 13.90 6.59
CA LEU A 280 -5.53 12.52 6.85
C LEU A 280 -4.81 11.92 5.63
N LEU A 281 -5.10 12.43 4.44
CA LEU A 281 -4.53 11.97 3.18
C LEU A 281 -3.20 12.66 2.83
N CYS A 282 -2.93 13.85 3.41
CA CYS A 282 -1.63 14.49 3.26
C CYS A 282 -0.62 13.88 4.24
N PRO A 283 0.59 13.51 3.79
CA PRO A 283 1.69 13.23 4.71
C PRO A 283 1.91 14.46 5.59
N PRO A 284 2.26 14.32 6.87
CA PRO A 284 2.55 15.45 7.74
C PRO A 284 3.64 16.30 7.07
N SER A 285 3.32 17.58 6.83
CA SER A 285 4.29 18.54 6.32
C SER A 285 5.50 18.51 7.26
N ALA A 286 6.71 18.49 6.70
CA ALA A 286 7.98 18.38 7.43
C ALA A 286 8.24 19.46 8.51
N THR A 287 7.27 20.33 8.77
CA THR A 287 7.33 21.42 9.76
C THR A 287 6.89 21.02 11.18
N ALA A 288 6.46 19.77 11.42
CA ALA A 288 5.99 19.35 12.75
C ALA A 288 7.06 18.58 13.58
N LEU A 289 8.33 18.61 13.19
CA LEU A 289 9.45 17.99 13.94
C LEU A 289 10.33 19.04 14.64
N SER A 290 9.76 20.13 15.14
CA SER A 290 10.46 21.03 16.05
C SER A 290 9.61 21.19 17.31
N ASP A 291 9.96 20.45 18.35
CA ASP A 291 9.98 20.85 19.77
C ASP A 291 10.06 19.60 20.65
N ASN A 292 11.27 19.06 20.73
CA ASN A 292 11.77 18.46 21.96
C ASN A 292 13.32 18.37 21.90
N PRO A 293 14.05 19.25 22.60
CA PRO A 293 15.49 19.18 22.67
C PRO A 293 15.88 18.40 23.95
N GLU A 294 16.07 17.09 23.87
CA GLU A 294 16.87 16.38 24.86
C GLU A 294 17.82 15.40 24.17
N HIS A 295 19.06 15.84 24.14
CA HIS A 295 20.35 15.13 24.10
C HIS A 295 20.40 13.71 23.54
N ILE A 296 20.94 13.59 22.32
CA ILE A 296 21.87 12.51 21.98
C ILE A 296 23.14 13.16 21.44
N GLU A 297 24.18 13.19 22.26
CA GLU A 297 25.54 13.49 21.81
C GLU A 297 26.08 12.33 20.96
N GLY A 298 26.66 12.68 19.82
CA GLY A 298 27.65 11.89 19.13
C GLY A 298 27.21 11.04 17.96
N THR A 299 26.77 11.64 16.84
CA THR A 299 27.14 11.15 15.50
C THR A 299 26.94 12.29 14.51
N THR A 300 28.03 12.91 14.09
CA THR A 300 28.03 14.01 13.12
C THR A 300 27.67 13.46 11.75
N MET A 301 26.48 13.82 11.25
CA MET A 301 26.13 13.67 9.84
C MET A 301 26.94 14.66 9.01
N PRO A 302 27.47 14.29 7.85
CA PRO A 302 28.13 15.25 6.96
C PRO A 302 27.13 16.28 6.47
N GLN A 303 27.45 17.56 6.68
CA GLN A 303 26.70 18.70 6.16
C GLN A 303 26.79 18.73 4.62
N PRO A 304 25.75 19.16 3.89
CA PRO A 304 25.87 19.40 2.48
C PRO A 304 26.87 20.53 2.25
N LEU A 305 27.79 20.31 1.32
CA LEU A 305 28.80 21.27 0.91
C LEU A 305 28.12 22.57 0.44
N THR A 306 28.53 23.70 1.01
CA THR A 306 28.08 25.02 0.56
C THR A 306 28.74 25.38 -0.78
N ASP A 307 28.10 26.28 -1.55
CA ASP A 307 28.62 26.74 -2.84
C ASP A 307 30.04 27.31 -2.74
N GLU A 308 30.45 27.82 -1.58
CA GLU A 308 31.81 28.26 -1.29
C GLU A 308 32.81 27.10 -1.19
N ALA A 309 32.41 25.95 -0.65
CA ALA A 309 33.26 24.76 -0.57
C ALA A 309 33.47 24.12 -1.97
N LEU A 310 32.47 24.17 -2.83
CA LEU A 310 32.58 23.75 -4.23
C LEU A 310 33.50 24.68 -5.04
N ALA A 311 33.49 25.99 -4.77
CA ALA A 311 34.38 26.95 -5.42
C ALA A 311 35.84 26.80 -4.95
N ALA A 312 36.06 26.45 -3.69
CA ALA A 312 37.41 26.22 -3.15
C ALA A 312 38.06 24.93 -3.70
N MET A 313 37.24 23.90 -4.01
CA MET A 313 37.74 22.67 -4.65
C MET A 313 38.10 22.87 -6.14
N ALA A 314 37.55 23.88 -6.79
CA ALA A 314 37.87 24.25 -8.17
C ALA A 314 39.15 25.12 -8.32
N ALA A 315 39.63 25.70 -7.24
CA ALA A 315 40.77 26.62 -7.21
C ALA A 315 42.02 25.97 -6.58
N GLY A 316 42.49 24.86 -7.09
CA GLY A 316 43.69 24.11 -6.77
C GLY A 316 44.63 24.77 -5.73
N VAL A 317 44.43 24.45 -4.44
CA VAL A 317 45.37 24.83 -3.38
C VAL A 317 46.43 23.73 -3.25
N GLU A 318 47.68 24.07 -3.57
CA GLU A 318 48.86 23.28 -3.30
C GLU A 318 49.02 23.06 -1.80
N ILE A 319 49.10 21.79 -1.35
CA ILE A 319 49.46 21.42 0.01
C ILE A 319 50.91 21.03 -0.01
N GLU A 320 51.78 21.79 0.72
CA GLU A 320 53.17 21.47 0.94
C GLU A 320 53.34 20.10 1.61
N ALA A 321 54.06 19.23 0.95
CA ALA A 321 54.42 17.89 1.44
C ALA A 321 55.62 17.98 2.37
N GLN A 322 55.46 17.49 3.61
CA GLN A 322 56.57 17.07 4.45
C GLN A 322 57.04 15.69 4.01
N THR A 323 58.32 15.58 3.73
CA THR A 323 59.02 14.35 3.34
C THR A 323 59.13 13.32 4.48
N PRO A 324 58.94 12.05 4.17
CA PRO A 324 59.85 11.01 4.68
C PRO A 324 60.45 10.13 3.57
N ASP A 325 61.57 9.64 3.88
CA ASP A 325 62.56 8.84 3.19
C ASP A 325 62.04 7.52 2.57
N GLU A 326 62.79 7.10 1.52
CA GLU A 326 62.88 5.76 0.96
C GLU A 326 61.81 5.24 -0.05
N ASN A 327 62.23 5.39 -1.31
CA ASN A 327 62.13 4.50 -2.49
C ASN A 327 60.90 3.60 -2.68
N PRO A 328 59.95 3.94 -3.51
CA PRO A 328 58.94 3.04 -4.05
C PRO A 328 59.30 2.53 -5.46
N PRO A 329 58.85 1.33 -5.84
CA PRO A 329 59.04 0.81 -7.19
C PRO A 329 58.26 1.61 -8.24
N ALA A 330 58.76 1.55 -9.48
CA ALA A 330 58.31 2.28 -10.63
C ALA A 330 56.76 2.33 -10.80
N VAL A 331 56.23 3.55 -10.87
CA VAL A 331 54.82 3.80 -11.20
C VAL A 331 54.64 3.73 -12.71
N GLU A 332 53.92 2.72 -13.16
CA GLU A 332 53.39 2.68 -14.52
C GLU A 332 52.39 3.82 -14.75
N SER A 333 52.60 4.52 -15.84
CA SER A 333 51.77 5.45 -16.61
C SER A 333 50.55 6.10 -15.90
N ALA A 334 50.63 7.41 -15.75
CA ALA A 334 49.49 8.28 -15.46
C ALA A 334 48.37 8.02 -16.46
N VAL A 335 47.30 7.38 -16.03
CA VAL A 335 46.05 7.28 -16.77
C VAL A 335 45.50 8.69 -16.93
N ASP A 336 45.23 9.09 -18.17
CA ASP A 336 44.67 10.41 -18.49
C ASP A 336 43.24 10.53 -17.94
N HIS A 337 43.14 10.95 -16.71
CA HIS A 337 41.86 11.16 -16.02
C HIS A 337 40.99 12.20 -16.68
N THR A 338 41.57 13.10 -17.48
CA THR A 338 40.85 14.18 -18.17
C THR A 338 39.98 13.60 -19.30
N ALA A 339 40.51 12.65 -20.06
CA ALA A 339 39.77 11.97 -21.12
C ALA A 339 38.63 11.12 -20.55
N ALA A 340 38.89 10.38 -19.45
CA ALA A 340 37.88 9.58 -18.77
C ALA A 340 36.75 10.43 -18.16
N LEU A 341 37.06 11.61 -17.61
CA LEU A 341 36.07 12.56 -17.09
C LEU A 341 35.20 13.13 -18.25
N ALA A 342 35.81 13.47 -19.35
CA ALA A 342 35.09 13.98 -20.51
C ALA A 342 34.13 12.93 -21.09
N GLU A 343 34.57 11.67 -21.18
CA GLU A 343 33.73 10.56 -21.64
C GLU A 343 32.57 10.29 -20.68
N LEU A 344 32.82 10.31 -19.36
CA LEU A 344 31.78 10.15 -18.34
C LEU A 344 30.75 11.28 -18.39
N THR A 345 31.21 12.52 -18.59
CA THR A 345 30.35 13.69 -18.72
C THR A 345 29.47 13.62 -19.96
N ALA A 346 30.05 13.19 -21.10
CA ALA A 346 29.29 12.98 -22.32
C ALA A 346 28.25 11.86 -22.20
N ALA A 347 28.63 10.74 -21.56
CA ALA A 347 27.71 9.63 -21.29
C ALA A 347 26.56 10.07 -20.35
N HIS A 348 26.85 10.84 -19.31
CA HIS A 348 25.84 11.36 -18.40
C HIS A 348 24.88 12.34 -19.09
N THR A 349 25.40 13.22 -19.92
CA THR A 349 24.58 14.16 -20.73
C THR A 349 23.65 13.41 -21.68
N THR A 350 24.15 12.36 -22.32
CA THR A 350 23.37 11.51 -23.22
C THR A 350 22.27 10.75 -22.45
N ALA A 351 22.58 10.24 -21.25
CA ALA A 351 21.62 9.54 -20.39
C ALA A 351 20.51 10.49 -19.91
N LEU A 352 20.86 11.73 -19.53
CA LEU A 352 19.87 12.74 -19.14
C LEU A 352 18.94 13.11 -20.29
N ALA A 353 19.49 13.29 -21.52
CA ALA A 353 18.68 13.58 -22.69
C ALA A 353 17.70 12.42 -23.01
N ALA A 354 18.16 11.17 -22.91
CA ALA A 354 17.32 9.99 -23.08
C ALA A 354 16.19 9.90 -22.02
N LEU A 355 16.51 10.18 -20.77
CA LEU A 355 15.53 10.19 -19.68
C LEU A 355 14.48 11.28 -19.85
N THR A 356 14.90 12.47 -20.31
CA THR A 356 13.97 13.58 -20.60
C THR A 356 13.02 13.22 -21.73
N ALA A 357 13.52 12.62 -22.82
CA ALA A 357 12.69 12.18 -23.94
C ALA A 357 11.70 11.06 -23.54
N GLN A 358 12.12 10.14 -22.66
CA GLN A 358 11.23 9.13 -22.08
C GLN A 358 10.13 9.77 -21.22
N HIS A 359 10.47 10.76 -20.40
CA HIS A 359 9.51 11.47 -19.57
C HIS A 359 8.48 12.24 -20.42
N GLU A 360 8.92 12.94 -21.45
CA GLU A 360 8.03 13.64 -22.40
C GLU A 360 7.08 12.67 -23.10
N THR A 361 7.59 11.51 -23.52
CA THR A 361 6.78 10.46 -24.14
C THR A 361 5.73 9.90 -23.17
N ALA A 362 6.13 9.67 -21.90
CA ALA A 362 5.22 9.18 -20.87
C ALA A 362 4.14 10.22 -20.54
N LEU A 363 4.51 11.51 -20.46
CA LEU A 363 3.58 12.61 -20.23
C LEU A 363 2.58 12.76 -21.36
N ALA A 364 3.05 12.68 -22.62
CA ALA A 364 2.17 12.71 -23.80
C ALA A 364 1.18 11.54 -23.79
N ALA A 365 1.64 10.33 -23.43
CA ALA A 365 0.77 9.17 -23.31
C ALA A 365 -0.26 9.30 -22.17
N ALA A 366 0.12 9.91 -21.05
CA ALA A 366 -0.79 10.18 -19.94
C ALA A 366 -1.88 11.21 -20.34
N ASN A 367 -1.49 12.30 -21.00
CA ASN A 367 -2.41 13.31 -21.51
C ASN A 367 -3.41 12.72 -22.54
N ALA A 368 -2.92 11.88 -23.46
CA ALA A 368 -3.79 11.20 -24.43
C ALA A 368 -4.79 10.23 -23.77
N ARG A 369 -4.43 9.60 -22.66
CA ARG A 369 -5.37 8.78 -21.86
C ARG A 369 -6.40 9.64 -21.18
N GLN A 370 -6.00 10.77 -20.61
CA GLN A 370 -6.91 11.72 -19.98
C GLN A 370 -7.93 12.27 -20.97
N GLU A 371 -7.50 12.66 -22.17
CA GLU A 371 -8.39 13.11 -23.23
C GLU A 371 -9.41 12.05 -23.63
N LYS A 372 -8.98 10.79 -23.78
CA LYS A 372 -9.90 9.67 -24.06
C LYS A 372 -10.91 9.47 -22.93
N PHE A 373 -10.48 9.60 -21.67
CA PHE A 373 -11.38 9.48 -20.52
C PHE A 373 -12.43 10.59 -20.53
N VAL A 374 -12.03 11.83 -20.77
CA VAL A 374 -12.96 12.97 -20.89
C VAL A 374 -13.93 12.77 -22.07
N GLU A 375 -13.47 12.21 -23.17
CA GLU A 375 -14.34 11.89 -24.32
C GLU A 375 -15.39 10.83 -23.97
N ILE A 376 -14.99 9.75 -23.26
CA ILE A 376 -15.93 8.73 -22.77
C ILE A 376 -16.95 9.35 -21.82
N ALA A 377 -16.50 10.18 -20.87
CA ALA A 377 -17.38 10.89 -19.97
C ALA A 377 -18.35 11.83 -20.72
N ARG A 378 -17.86 12.56 -21.71
CA ARG A 378 -18.67 13.43 -22.60
C ARG A 378 -19.76 12.66 -23.33
N ASN A 379 -19.43 11.49 -23.88
CA ASN A 379 -20.39 10.62 -24.55
C ASN A 379 -21.43 10.04 -23.57
N SER A 380 -21.00 9.72 -22.35
CA SER A 380 -21.88 9.28 -21.27
C SER A 380 -22.83 10.40 -20.85
N VAL A 381 -22.35 11.64 -20.70
CA VAL A 381 -23.18 12.83 -20.39
C VAL A 381 -24.21 13.07 -21.50
N LYS A 382 -23.84 12.95 -22.78
CA LYS A 382 -24.80 13.05 -23.90
C LYS A 382 -25.89 12.00 -23.78
N THR A 383 -25.52 10.74 -23.51
CA THR A 383 -26.46 9.62 -23.44
C THR A 383 -27.42 9.74 -22.25
N MET A 384 -26.87 9.99 -21.05
CA MET A 384 -27.68 10.17 -19.84
C MET A 384 -28.51 11.47 -19.90
N GLY A 385 -27.93 12.53 -20.45
CA GLY A 385 -28.50 13.86 -20.52
C GLY A 385 -29.83 13.92 -21.28
N ILE A 386 -30.04 13.05 -22.27
CA ILE A 386 -31.28 12.92 -22.99
C ILE A 386 -32.47 12.67 -22.03
N HIS A 387 -32.24 11.90 -20.96
CA HIS A 387 -33.27 11.57 -19.97
C HIS A 387 -33.55 12.68 -18.94
N PHE A 388 -32.67 13.70 -18.90
CA PHE A 388 -32.71 14.81 -17.93
C PHE A 388 -32.73 16.20 -18.59
N GLY A 389 -32.97 16.27 -19.91
CA GLY A 389 -33.14 17.50 -20.65
C GLY A 389 -31.85 18.29 -20.96
N VAL A 390 -30.69 17.63 -20.85
CA VAL A 390 -29.40 18.24 -21.23
C VAL A 390 -29.26 18.22 -22.76
N LYS A 391 -29.02 19.38 -23.34
CA LYS A 391 -28.90 19.53 -24.81
C LYS A 391 -27.50 19.10 -25.27
N ALA A 392 -27.38 18.39 -26.37
CA ALA A 392 -26.11 17.89 -26.91
C ALA A 392 -25.10 19.01 -27.20
N ASP A 393 -25.60 20.16 -27.70
CA ASP A 393 -24.76 21.34 -28.00
C ASP A 393 -24.14 21.95 -26.71
N ALA A 394 -24.88 21.93 -25.59
CA ALA A 394 -24.36 22.37 -24.31
C ALA A 394 -23.24 21.48 -23.84
N VAL A 395 -23.32 20.15 -24.01
CA VAL A 395 -22.27 19.20 -23.64
C VAL A 395 -21.04 19.34 -24.53
N ALA A 396 -21.21 19.71 -25.79
CA ALA A 396 -20.09 19.95 -26.70
C ALA A 396 -19.26 21.19 -26.30
N ALA A 397 -19.90 22.18 -25.67
CA ALA A 397 -19.24 23.41 -25.21
C ALA A 397 -18.57 23.32 -23.83
N MET A 398 -18.76 22.20 -23.09
CA MET A 398 -18.16 21.98 -21.76
C MET A 398 -16.66 21.71 -21.86
N ASP A 399 -15.89 22.30 -20.96
CA ASP A 399 -14.49 21.90 -20.72
C ASP A 399 -14.41 20.53 -19.99
N ALA A 400 -13.19 20.03 -19.75
CA ALA A 400 -12.96 18.71 -19.13
C ALA A 400 -13.59 18.60 -17.73
N ASP A 401 -13.38 19.60 -16.89
CA ASP A 401 -13.88 19.61 -15.50
C ASP A 401 -15.39 19.71 -15.44
N GLN A 402 -15.99 20.52 -16.31
CA GLN A 402 -17.45 20.63 -16.46
C GLN A 402 -18.05 19.31 -16.93
N VAL A 403 -17.42 18.60 -17.87
CA VAL A 403 -17.88 17.29 -18.33
C VAL A 403 -17.84 16.26 -17.20
N LEU A 404 -16.77 16.21 -16.41
CA LEU A 404 -16.63 15.27 -15.30
C LEU A 404 -17.63 15.56 -14.19
N THR A 405 -17.82 16.84 -13.85
CA THR A 405 -18.80 17.27 -12.85
C THR A 405 -20.22 16.92 -13.27
N GLU A 406 -20.59 17.21 -14.52
CA GLU A 406 -21.92 16.90 -15.05
C GLU A 406 -22.15 15.40 -15.21
N HIS A 407 -21.11 14.64 -15.56
CA HIS A 407 -21.15 13.18 -15.59
C HIS A 407 -21.51 12.61 -14.21
N ALA A 408 -20.81 13.05 -13.15
CA ALA A 408 -21.10 12.61 -11.78
C ALA A 408 -22.54 12.95 -11.36
N ARG A 409 -22.98 14.19 -11.62
CA ARG A 409 -24.35 14.65 -11.32
C ARG A 409 -25.41 13.80 -12.02
N LEU A 410 -25.23 13.54 -13.31
CA LEU A 410 -26.17 12.76 -14.10
C LEU A 410 -26.15 11.28 -13.73
N ALA A 411 -25.01 10.73 -13.38
CA ALA A 411 -24.90 9.34 -12.92
C ALA A 411 -25.71 9.10 -11.64
N ASP A 412 -25.67 10.03 -10.69
CA ASP A 412 -26.46 9.96 -9.46
C ASP A 412 -27.97 10.09 -9.72
N LEU A 413 -28.36 11.04 -10.57
CA LEU A 413 -29.75 11.18 -10.98
C LEU A 413 -30.25 9.94 -11.74
N PHE A 414 -29.40 9.34 -12.57
CA PHE A 414 -29.73 8.13 -13.31
C PHE A 414 -29.92 6.94 -12.37
N LYS A 415 -29.00 6.75 -11.38
CA LYS A 415 -29.17 5.74 -10.32
C LYS A 415 -30.43 5.94 -9.50
N ALA A 416 -30.81 7.18 -9.20
CA ALA A 416 -32.01 7.50 -8.45
C ALA A 416 -33.28 7.20 -9.26
N LYS A 417 -33.28 7.48 -10.58
CA LYS A 417 -34.42 7.29 -11.47
C LYS A 417 -34.60 5.85 -11.95
N PHE A 418 -33.46 5.13 -12.15
CA PHE A 418 -33.45 3.76 -12.69
C PHE A 418 -32.80 2.82 -11.67
N ARG A 419 -33.52 2.48 -10.59
CA ARG A 419 -33.03 1.52 -9.57
C ARG A 419 -32.94 0.12 -10.18
N VAL A 420 -31.79 -0.49 -10.09
CA VAL A 420 -31.59 -1.89 -10.47
C VAL A 420 -32.23 -2.77 -9.39
N GLY A 421 -33.31 -3.50 -9.76
CA GLY A 421 -33.92 -4.52 -8.90
C GLY A 421 -34.77 -3.95 -7.77
N GLY A 422 -35.89 -3.30 -8.07
CA GLY A 422 -36.85 -2.88 -7.08
C GLY A 422 -38.28 -3.27 -7.47
N VAL A 423 -38.96 -3.90 -6.54
CA VAL A 423 -40.43 -4.06 -6.56
C VAL A 423 -41.07 -2.69 -6.69
N ALA A 424 -42.02 -2.55 -7.64
CA ALA A 424 -42.73 -1.34 -7.91
C ALA A 424 -43.41 -0.78 -6.65
N ALA A 425 -43.02 0.42 -6.23
CA ALA A 425 -43.86 1.20 -5.34
C ALA A 425 -44.98 1.85 -6.18
N THR A 426 -46.20 1.57 -5.78
CA THR A 426 -47.42 2.08 -6.38
C THR A 426 -47.46 3.61 -6.40
N THR A 427 -47.79 4.13 -7.58
CA THR A 427 -47.92 5.52 -8.00
C THR A 427 -49.07 6.28 -7.37
N PRO A 428 -49.14 7.60 -7.65
CA PRO A 428 -50.29 8.14 -8.34
C PRO A 428 -49.96 8.82 -9.68
N GLU A 429 -50.69 8.45 -10.59
CA GLU A 429 -51.33 8.93 -11.80
C GLU A 429 -50.79 10.14 -12.59
N VAL A 430 -50.79 9.88 -13.92
CA VAL A 430 -50.95 10.76 -15.09
C VAL A 430 -49.71 11.42 -15.67
N VAL A 431 -49.16 10.83 -16.72
CA VAL A 431 -49.06 11.46 -18.06
C VAL A 431 -48.88 10.39 -19.15
N THR A 432 -49.67 10.56 -20.21
CA THR A 432 -49.87 9.79 -21.42
C THR A 432 -48.59 9.35 -22.17
N LYS A 433 -48.62 8.10 -22.59
CA LYS A 433 -48.00 7.39 -23.72
C LYS A 433 -46.90 8.09 -24.53
N ALA A 434 -45.70 7.60 -24.40
CA ALA A 434 -44.80 7.34 -25.53
C ALA A 434 -44.06 6.01 -25.28
N LYS A 435 -44.23 5.04 -26.20
CA LYS A 435 -43.47 3.80 -26.26
C LYS A 435 -42.03 4.16 -26.59
N VAL A 436 -41.13 4.01 -25.61
CA VAL A 436 -39.68 4.07 -25.86
C VAL A 436 -39.13 2.68 -25.60
N SER A 437 -38.70 2.00 -26.69
CA SER A 437 -37.93 0.76 -26.61
C SER A 437 -36.54 1.03 -26.07
N ALA A 438 -36.06 0.21 -25.14
CA ALA A 438 -34.72 0.30 -24.64
C ALA A 438 -33.68 0.10 -25.76
N PRO A 439 -32.55 0.83 -25.74
CA PRO A 439 -31.47 0.63 -26.71
C PRO A 439 -30.96 -0.82 -26.71
N PRO A 440 -30.58 -1.37 -27.86
CA PRO A 440 -30.23 -2.79 -28.02
C PRO A 440 -29.06 -3.28 -27.14
N MET A 441 -28.25 -2.37 -26.61
CA MET A 441 -27.14 -2.69 -25.73
C MET A 441 -27.55 -3.14 -24.31
N PHE A 442 -28.75 -2.72 -23.83
CA PHE A 442 -29.29 -3.13 -22.52
C PHE A 442 -30.08 -4.44 -22.56
N ALA A 443 -30.59 -4.83 -23.75
CA ALA A 443 -31.28 -6.10 -23.91
C ALA A 443 -30.37 -7.33 -23.85
N ALA A 444 -29.07 -7.18 -24.11
CA ALA A 444 -28.07 -8.24 -23.99
C ALA A 444 -27.70 -8.50 -22.54
N LEU A 445 -27.62 -7.46 -21.70
CA LEU A 445 -27.22 -7.58 -20.28
C LEU A 445 -28.31 -8.25 -19.43
N LEU A 446 -29.58 -8.01 -19.73
CA LEU A 446 -30.71 -8.59 -18.99
C LEU A 446 -30.96 -10.07 -19.32
N LYS A 447 -30.39 -10.60 -20.41
CA LYS A 447 -30.49 -12.03 -20.76
C LYS A 447 -29.42 -12.91 -20.15
N SER A 448 -28.35 -12.33 -19.58
CA SER A 448 -27.25 -13.10 -18.95
C SER A 448 -27.44 -13.37 -17.45
N THR A 449 -28.45 -12.75 -16.81
CA THR A 449 -28.70 -12.90 -15.36
C THR A 449 -29.88 -13.79 -15.02
N ALA A 450 -30.49 -14.47 -16.04
CA ALA A 450 -31.59 -15.40 -15.86
C ALA A 450 -31.21 -16.79 -16.41
N LYS A 451 -30.14 -17.40 -15.85
CA LYS A 451 -29.90 -18.83 -15.87
C LYS A 451 -29.10 -19.23 -14.63
#